data_f446ed469ab253ec02fe5c6997207175
#
_entry.id   f446ed469ab253ec02fe5c6997207175
#
_cell.length_a   1.000
_cell.length_b   1.000
_cell.length_c   1.000
_cell.angle_alpha   90.00
_cell.angle_beta   90.00
_cell.angle_gamma   90.00
#
_symmetry.space_group_name_H-M   'P 1'
#
loop_
_entity.id
_entity.type
_entity.pdbx_description
1 polymer ?
#
loop_
_entity_poly.entity_id
_entity_poly.type
_entity_poly.pdbx_seq_one_letter_code
_entity_poly.pdbx_strand_id
1 'polypeptide(L)'
;MKFVEHKLATGAMLTGYLRDETTEMPSYNTRPAVLILPGGGYRYCSAREADPVAVQFLQAGYHVFTLIYSTDHAPLLWQPLTEAASAILYLRRNAADLRIAADKITIVGFSAGAHLAASTALLWDAAPVQQALGITGTEARPNAVVLGYPVITSGKFAHRGSFENLCGADEALLQTMSLENQVRP
;
A
#
# COMPACT_ATOMS: atom_id res chain seq x y z
N MET A 1 4.32 7.67 -22.26
CA MET A 1 3.96 7.05 -20.97
C MET A 1 4.68 5.70 -20.85
N LYS A 2 5.37 5.47 -19.74
CA LYS A 2 6.10 4.22 -19.48
C LYS A 2 5.30 3.36 -18.52
N PHE A 3 5.12 2.10 -18.85
CA PHE A 3 4.59 1.08 -17.95
C PHE A 3 5.77 0.32 -17.32
N VAL A 4 5.66 0.05 -16.02
CA VAL A 4 6.67 -0.72 -15.26
C VAL A 4 5.98 -1.81 -14.47
N GLU A 5 6.64 -2.96 -14.38
CA GLU A 5 6.24 -4.08 -13.53
C GLU A 5 7.42 -4.49 -12.67
N HIS A 6 7.16 -4.75 -11.41
CA HIS A 6 8.16 -5.22 -10.49
C HIS A 6 7.56 -6.26 -9.54
N LYS A 7 8.10 -7.46 -9.55
CA LYS A 7 7.75 -8.49 -8.59
C LYS A 7 8.58 -8.28 -7.33
N LEU A 8 7.92 -7.97 -6.23
CA LEU A 8 8.56 -7.82 -4.93
C LEU A 8 9.16 -9.16 -4.46
N ALA A 9 10.17 -9.10 -3.60
CA ALA A 9 10.76 -10.31 -3.00
C ALA A 9 9.73 -11.15 -2.23
N THR A 10 8.68 -10.53 -1.74
CA THR A 10 7.53 -11.15 -1.08
C THR A 10 6.61 -11.93 -2.04
N GLY A 11 6.76 -11.74 -3.36
CA GLY A 11 5.92 -12.35 -4.38
C GLY A 11 4.83 -11.44 -4.95
N ALA A 12 4.44 -10.39 -4.23
CA ALA A 12 3.43 -9.43 -4.69
C ALA A 12 3.87 -8.68 -5.95
N MET A 13 2.90 -8.32 -6.80
CA MET A 13 3.14 -7.61 -8.06
C MET A 13 2.86 -6.12 -7.91
N LEU A 14 3.86 -5.30 -8.19
CA LEU A 14 3.76 -3.85 -8.29
C LEU A 14 3.76 -3.45 -9.77
N THR A 15 2.70 -2.84 -10.24
CA THR A 15 2.61 -2.25 -11.58
C THR A 15 2.61 -0.73 -11.47
N GLY A 16 3.13 -0.04 -12.49
CA GLY A 16 3.18 1.42 -12.44
C GLY A 16 3.04 2.10 -13.80
N TYR A 17 2.42 3.27 -13.77
CA TYR A 17 2.26 4.18 -14.91
C TYR A 17 3.07 5.44 -14.65
N LEU A 18 4.13 5.64 -15.42
CA LEU A 18 4.98 6.82 -15.34
C LEU A 18 4.74 7.72 -16.55
N ARG A 19 4.62 9.02 -16.32
CA ARG A 19 4.56 10.00 -17.40
C ARG A 19 5.93 10.14 -18.05
N ASP A 20 5.92 10.44 -19.35
CA ASP A 20 7.16 10.68 -20.07
C ASP A 20 7.88 11.95 -19.56
N GLU A 21 9.17 12.00 -19.81
CA GLU A 21 9.97 13.20 -19.59
C GLU A 21 9.67 14.25 -20.64
N THR A 22 9.88 15.49 -20.26
CA THR A 22 9.81 16.63 -21.16
C THR A 22 11.03 17.52 -21.00
N THR A 23 11.61 17.93 -22.10
CA THR A 23 12.71 18.91 -22.13
C THR A 23 12.22 20.35 -21.96
N GLU A 24 10.96 20.59 -22.27
CA GLU A 24 10.35 21.92 -22.16
C GLU A 24 10.07 22.32 -20.70
N MET A 25 9.79 21.35 -19.84
CA MET A 25 9.49 21.57 -18.42
C MET A 25 10.24 20.57 -17.53
N PRO A 26 11.55 20.66 -17.41
CA PRO A 26 12.36 19.66 -16.68
C PRO A 26 11.95 19.47 -15.21
N SER A 27 11.45 20.53 -14.56
CA SER A 27 10.99 20.48 -13.17
C SER A 27 9.75 19.59 -12.97
N TYR A 28 9.02 19.26 -14.04
CA TYR A 28 7.86 18.36 -14.00
C TYR A 28 8.24 16.89 -14.19
N ASN A 29 9.50 16.58 -14.44
CA ASN A 29 9.92 15.20 -14.66
C ASN A 29 9.94 14.38 -13.35
N THR A 30 10.25 15.01 -12.21
CA THR A 30 10.09 14.39 -10.89
C THR A 30 8.70 14.68 -10.33
N ARG A 31 7.96 13.66 -9.96
CA ARG A 31 6.55 13.78 -9.55
C ARG A 31 6.28 13.09 -8.22
N PRO A 32 5.27 13.53 -7.46
CA PRO A 32 4.77 12.74 -6.35
C PRO A 32 4.23 11.41 -6.85
N ALA A 33 4.32 10.37 -6.01
CA ALA A 33 3.84 9.03 -6.30
C ALA A 33 2.58 8.69 -5.51
N VAL A 34 1.69 7.93 -6.14
CA VAL A 34 0.52 7.32 -5.50
C VAL A 34 0.66 5.81 -5.61
N LEU A 35 0.55 5.11 -4.48
CA LEU A 35 0.44 3.65 -4.40
C LEU A 35 -0.99 3.27 -4.08
N ILE A 36 -1.64 2.55 -4.99
CA ILE A 36 -3.03 2.11 -4.86
C ILE A 36 -3.08 0.69 -4.32
N LEU A 37 -3.92 0.48 -3.31
CA LEU A 37 -4.24 -0.80 -2.71
C LEU A 37 -5.73 -1.11 -2.92
N PRO A 38 -6.08 -1.98 -3.88
CA PRO A 38 -7.46 -2.37 -4.12
C PRO A 38 -8.08 -3.10 -2.93
N GLY A 39 -9.40 -2.98 -2.76
CA GLY A 39 -10.15 -3.78 -1.80
C GLY A 39 -10.43 -5.20 -2.30
N GLY A 40 -11.26 -5.91 -1.57
CA GLY A 40 -11.66 -7.29 -1.88
C GLY A 40 -11.70 -8.21 -0.67
N GLY A 41 -11.76 -7.64 0.55
CA GLY A 41 -11.92 -8.39 1.80
C GLY A 41 -10.73 -9.28 2.14
N TYR A 42 -9.54 -8.97 1.65
CA TYR A 42 -8.34 -9.82 1.74
C TYR A 42 -8.52 -11.20 1.08
N ARG A 43 -9.49 -11.36 0.19
CA ARG A 43 -9.77 -12.59 -0.56
C ARG A 43 -9.42 -12.47 -2.03
N TYR A 44 -9.39 -11.24 -2.55
CA TYR A 44 -8.98 -10.88 -3.91
C TYR A 44 -8.62 -9.40 -3.95
N CYS A 45 -7.96 -8.95 -5.03
CA CYS A 45 -7.76 -7.55 -5.33
C CYS A 45 -8.76 -7.10 -6.41
N SER A 46 -9.59 -6.10 -6.09
CA SER A 46 -10.66 -5.61 -6.98
C SER A 46 -10.09 -4.84 -8.17
N ALA A 47 -10.27 -5.36 -9.38
CA ALA A 47 -9.83 -4.66 -10.59
C ALA A 47 -10.50 -3.30 -10.79
N ARG A 48 -11.71 -3.08 -10.24
CA ARG A 48 -12.42 -1.79 -10.29
C ARG A 48 -11.73 -0.68 -9.49
N GLU A 49 -10.94 -1.07 -8.50
CA GLU A 49 -10.23 -0.17 -7.58
C GLU A 49 -8.72 -0.10 -7.90
N ALA A 50 -8.30 -0.69 -9.02
CA ALA A 50 -6.93 -0.71 -9.54
C ALA A 50 -6.78 0.31 -10.69
N ASP A 51 -6.70 -0.17 -11.93
CA ASP A 51 -6.44 0.68 -13.12
C ASP A 51 -7.43 1.84 -13.30
N PRO A 52 -8.76 1.69 -13.10
CA PRO A 52 -9.67 2.81 -13.25
C PRO A 52 -9.36 3.98 -12.31
N VAL A 53 -8.90 3.67 -11.08
CA VAL A 53 -8.46 4.67 -10.12
C VAL A 53 -7.07 5.22 -10.49
N ALA A 54 -6.15 4.34 -10.90
CA ALA A 54 -4.80 4.73 -11.32
C ALA A 54 -4.82 5.80 -12.41
N VAL A 55 -5.69 5.65 -13.41
CA VAL A 55 -5.83 6.61 -14.52
C VAL A 55 -6.22 8.00 -14.03
N GLN A 56 -7.06 8.12 -13.00
CA GLN A 56 -7.47 9.43 -12.45
C GLN A 56 -6.30 10.17 -11.80
N PHE A 57 -5.50 9.47 -11.00
CA PHE A 57 -4.30 10.06 -10.39
C PHE A 57 -3.22 10.37 -11.44
N LEU A 58 -3.07 9.51 -12.45
CA LEU A 58 -2.16 9.77 -13.56
C LEU A 58 -2.56 11.04 -14.34
N GLN A 59 -3.87 11.23 -14.61
CA GLN A 59 -4.40 12.44 -15.23
C GLN A 59 -4.10 13.68 -14.37
N ALA A 60 -4.22 13.56 -13.05
CA ALA A 60 -3.90 14.63 -12.10
C ALA A 60 -2.40 14.94 -11.99
N GLY A 61 -1.53 14.20 -12.69
CA GLY A 61 -0.10 14.52 -12.78
C GLY A 61 0.82 13.69 -11.89
N TYR A 62 0.31 12.68 -11.20
CA TYR A 62 1.11 11.78 -10.38
C TYR A 62 1.79 10.69 -11.22
N HIS A 63 2.87 10.12 -10.72
CA HIS A 63 3.26 8.76 -11.06
C HIS A 63 2.44 7.81 -10.18
N VAL A 64 1.88 6.75 -10.77
CA VAL A 64 0.90 5.91 -10.09
C VAL A 64 1.34 4.46 -10.12
N PHE A 65 1.20 3.80 -8.99
CA PHE A 65 1.51 2.39 -8.81
C PHE A 65 0.32 1.67 -8.20
N THR A 66 0.12 0.42 -8.58
CA THR A 66 -0.89 -0.47 -8.00
C THR A 66 -0.19 -1.70 -7.47
N LEU A 67 -0.47 -2.07 -6.23
CA LEU A 67 0.02 -3.30 -5.62
C LEU A 67 -1.09 -4.35 -5.63
N ILE A 68 -0.83 -5.47 -6.30
CA ILE A 68 -1.61 -6.69 -6.16
C ILE A 68 -0.95 -7.51 -5.07
N TYR A 69 -1.46 -7.34 -3.86
CA TYR A 69 -0.96 -8.00 -2.66
C TYR A 69 -1.54 -9.42 -2.52
N SER A 70 -0.92 -10.26 -1.70
CA SER A 70 -1.31 -11.65 -1.50
C SER A 70 -2.71 -11.78 -0.93
N THR A 71 -3.49 -12.69 -1.51
CA THR A 71 -4.87 -13.01 -1.13
C THR A 71 -5.21 -14.49 -1.36
N ASP A 72 -4.21 -15.29 -1.71
CA ASP A 72 -4.36 -16.67 -2.23
C ASP A 72 -4.44 -17.74 -1.12
N HIS A 73 -4.17 -17.36 0.12
CA HIS A 73 -4.28 -18.24 1.28
C HIS A 73 -4.74 -17.45 2.51
N ALA A 74 -5.49 -18.06 3.38
CA ALA A 74 -5.91 -17.46 4.66
C ALA A 74 -5.51 -18.41 5.82
N PRO A 75 -5.12 -17.86 6.97
CA PRO A 75 -4.96 -16.44 7.28
C PRO A 75 -3.66 -15.85 6.69
N LEU A 76 -3.73 -14.59 6.24
CA LEU A 76 -2.60 -13.89 5.60
C LEU A 76 -1.60 -13.31 6.62
N LEU A 77 -2.06 -13.07 7.84
CA LEU A 77 -1.27 -12.51 8.94
C LEU A 77 -0.59 -11.18 8.58
N TRP A 78 0.70 -11.08 8.75
CA TRP A 78 1.50 -9.87 8.47
C TRP A 78 1.87 -9.70 6.99
N GLN A 79 1.57 -10.69 6.14
CA GLN A 79 2.07 -10.71 4.76
C GLN A 79 1.61 -9.50 3.92
N PRO A 80 0.31 -9.16 3.83
CA PRO A 80 -0.10 -8.00 3.03
C PRO A 80 0.53 -6.69 3.51
N LEU A 81 0.67 -6.52 4.83
CA LEU A 81 1.31 -5.34 5.41
C LEU A 81 2.80 -5.27 5.06
N THR A 82 3.50 -6.40 5.14
CA THR A 82 4.90 -6.50 4.71
C THR A 82 5.07 -6.19 3.23
N GLU A 83 4.14 -6.64 2.39
CA GLU A 83 4.14 -6.35 0.95
C GLU A 83 3.91 -4.87 0.65
N ALA A 84 2.94 -4.25 1.30
CA ALA A 84 2.67 -2.81 1.13
C ALA A 84 3.85 -1.95 1.62
N ALA A 85 4.44 -2.29 2.75
CA ALA A 85 5.64 -1.65 3.29
C ALA A 85 6.85 -1.86 2.35
N SER A 86 7.02 -3.07 1.78
CA SER A 86 8.04 -3.38 0.78
C SER A 86 7.87 -2.56 -0.49
N ALA A 87 6.63 -2.34 -0.94
CA ALA A 87 6.34 -1.49 -2.10
C ALA A 87 6.76 -0.03 -1.84
N ILE A 88 6.42 0.55 -0.68
CA ILE A 88 6.87 1.90 -0.29
C ILE A 88 8.39 1.97 -0.26
N LEU A 89 9.05 0.98 0.35
CA LEU A 89 10.51 0.90 0.43
C LEU A 89 11.14 0.85 -0.96
N TYR A 90 10.61 0.01 -1.86
CA TYR A 90 11.05 -0.10 -3.24
C TYR A 90 10.92 1.23 -3.98
N LEU A 91 9.76 1.88 -3.92
CA LEU A 91 9.52 3.17 -4.55
C LEU A 91 10.50 4.23 -4.05
N ARG A 92 10.75 4.28 -2.74
CA ARG A 92 11.65 5.25 -2.14
C ARG A 92 13.10 5.02 -2.51
N ARG A 93 13.57 3.77 -2.50
CA ARG A 93 14.95 3.41 -2.86
C ARG A 93 15.25 3.59 -4.35
N ASN A 94 14.24 3.44 -5.21
CA ASN A 94 14.38 3.62 -6.66
C ASN A 94 13.80 4.96 -7.15
N ALA A 95 13.70 5.95 -6.25
CA ALA A 95 13.02 7.21 -6.54
C ALA A 95 13.63 7.96 -7.73
N ALA A 96 14.95 7.93 -7.88
CA ALA A 96 15.65 8.57 -9.00
C ALA A 96 15.29 7.93 -10.34
N ASP A 97 15.39 6.61 -10.44
CA ASP A 97 15.11 5.85 -11.68
C ASP A 97 13.62 5.90 -12.07
N LEU A 98 12.74 5.94 -11.07
CA LEU A 98 11.29 6.07 -11.24
C LEU A 98 10.85 7.53 -11.38
N ARG A 99 11.75 8.47 -11.19
CA ARG A 99 11.48 9.92 -11.25
C ARG A 99 10.35 10.34 -10.32
N ILE A 100 10.35 9.79 -9.11
CA ILE A 100 9.40 10.16 -8.06
C ILE A 100 10.08 10.97 -6.96
N ALA A 101 9.32 11.86 -6.33
CA ALA A 101 9.77 12.55 -5.14
C ALA A 101 9.70 11.58 -3.95
N ALA A 102 10.86 11.16 -3.43
CA ALA A 102 10.97 10.15 -2.38
C ALA A 102 10.26 10.53 -1.06
N ASP A 103 10.06 11.83 -0.85
CA ASP A 103 9.36 12.45 0.28
C ASP A 103 7.87 12.71 0.01
N LYS A 104 7.33 12.27 -1.15
CA LYS A 104 5.94 12.51 -1.57
C LYS A 104 5.31 11.23 -2.11
N ILE A 105 5.31 10.17 -1.30
CA ILE A 105 4.67 8.89 -1.62
C ILE A 105 3.38 8.78 -0.80
N THR A 106 2.24 8.86 -1.48
CA THR A 106 0.90 8.71 -0.88
C THR A 106 0.41 7.28 -1.11
N ILE A 107 -0.11 6.66 -0.06
CA ILE A 107 -0.80 5.37 -0.18
C ILE A 107 -2.31 5.62 -0.20
N VAL A 108 -3.00 4.98 -1.14
CA VAL A 108 -4.46 5.10 -1.32
C VAL A 108 -5.06 3.70 -1.28
N GLY A 109 -6.05 3.48 -0.44
CA GLY A 109 -6.69 2.17 -0.36
C GLY A 109 -8.20 2.24 -0.31
N PHE A 110 -8.85 1.13 -0.66
CA PHE A 110 -10.29 0.99 -0.70
C PHE A 110 -10.74 -0.24 0.10
N SER A 111 -11.75 -0.10 0.95
CA SER A 111 -12.30 -1.22 1.74
C SER A 111 -11.19 -1.93 2.55
N ALA A 112 -10.94 -3.22 2.32
CA ALA A 112 -9.82 -3.97 2.90
C ALA A 112 -8.45 -3.41 2.47
N GLY A 113 -8.32 -2.88 1.24
CA GLY A 113 -7.12 -2.16 0.80
C GLY A 113 -6.91 -0.85 1.56
N ALA A 114 -7.99 -0.18 1.99
CA ALA A 114 -7.88 0.99 2.86
C ALA A 114 -7.47 0.60 4.29
N HIS A 115 -7.91 -0.56 4.79
CA HIS A 115 -7.38 -1.13 6.02
C HIS A 115 -5.87 -1.36 5.90
N LEU A 116 -5.43 -1.97 4.79
CA LEU A 116 -4.01 -2.20 4.52
C LEU A 116 -3.21 -0.89 4.41
N ALA A 117 -3.78 0.14 3.76
CA ALA A 117 -3.17 1.46 3.68
C ALA A 117 -3.01 2.11 5.07
N ALA A 118 -4.05 2.05 5.89
CA ALA A 118 -4.02 2.54 7.27
C ALA A 118 -3.04 1.73 8.13
N SER A 119 -3.04 0.39 8.02
CA SER A 119 -2.06 -0.47 8.68
C SER A 119 -0.63 -0.08 8.31
N THR A 120 -0.36 0.17 7.03
CA THR A 120 0.97 0.59 6.57
C THR A 120 1.37 1.95 7.16
N ALA A 121 0.42 2.88 7.30
CA ALA A 121 0.69 4.19 7.88
C ALA A 121 0.91 4.15 9.40
N LEU A 122 0.28 3.22 10.11
CA LEU A 122 0.29 3.14 11.58
C LEU A 122 1.29 2.12 12.13
N LEU A 123 1.54 1.03 11.39
CA LEU A 123 2.32 -0.14 11.84
C LEU A 123 3.59 -0.38 11.00
N TRP A 124 4.06 0.63 10.24
CA TRP A 124 5.31 0.52 9.46
C TRP A 124 6.53 0.15 10.30
N ASP A 125 6.53 0.46 11.59
CA ASP A 125 7.57 0.18 12.57
C ASP A 125 7.33 -1.09 13.41
N ALA A 126 6.27 -1.85 13.11
CA ALA A 126 6.01 -3.11 13.78
C ALA A 126 7.17 -4.10 13.57
N ALA A 127 7.59 -4.78 14.63
CA ALA A 127 8.74 -5.68 14.61
C ALA A 127 8.68 -6.73 13.48
N PRO A 128 7.54 -7.41 13.20
CA PRO A 128 7.46 -8.35 12.09
C PRO A 128 7.74 -7.71 10.73
N VAL A 129 7.28 -6.47 10.50
CA VAL A 129 7.51 -5.73 9.25
C VAL A 129 8.97 -5.33 9.11
N GLN A 130 9.53 -4.71 10.15
CA GLN A 130 10.92 -4.24 10.17
C GLN A 130 11.91 -5.40 9.96
N GLN A 131 11.67 -6.53 10.65
CA GLN A 131 12.49 -7.74 10.51
C GLN A 131 12.41 -8.34 9.10
N ALA A 132 11.20 -8.48 8.56
CA ALA A 132 11.00 -9.02 7.22
C ALA A 132 11.66 -8.17 6.12
N LEU A 133 11.71 -6.84 6.30
CA LEU A 133 12.32 -5.91 5.35
C LEU A 133 13.81 -5.65 5.63
N GLY A 134 14.35 -6.11 6.75
CA GLY A 134 15.73 -5.85 7.14
C GLY A 134 16.05 -4.35 7.35
N ILE A 135 15.08 -3.60 7.89
CA ILE A 135 15.20 -2.16 8.14
C ILE A 135 14.93 -1.83 9.60
N THR A 136 15.39 -0.67 10.05
CA THR A 136 15.14 -0.14 11.41
C THR A 136 14.70 1.32 11.38
N GLY A 137 14.60 1.91 10.18
CA GLY A 137 14.25 3.32 9.97
C GLY A 137 12.80 3.51 9.48
N THR A 138 12.54 4.70 8.99
CA THR A 138 11.21 5.17 8.56
C THR A 138 10.98 4.98 7.06
N GLU A 139 11.86 4.26 6.35
CA GLU A 139 11.86 4.17 4.88
C GLU A 139 10.57 3.52 4.32
N ALA A 140 9.93 2.65 5.10
CA ALA A 140 8.67 2.02 4.73
C ALA A 140 7.42 2.84 5.12
N ARG A 141 7.58 3.98 5.82
CA ARG A 141 6.46 4.86 6.20
C ARG A 141 5.98 5.67 5.00
N PRO A 142 4.70 5.63 4.62
CA PRO A 142 4.16 6.52 3.60
C PRO A 142 4.14 7.97 4.09
N ASN A 143 4.16 8.95 3.17
CA ASN A 143 4.13 10.37 3.51
C ASN A 143 2.70 10.87 3.74
N ALA A 144 1.72 10.23 3.11
CA ALA A 144 0.30 10.53 3.29
C ALA A 144 -0.53 9.26 3.04
N VAL A 145 -1.74 9.23 3.60
CA VAL A 145 -2.70 8.14 3.40
C VAL A 145 -4.07 8.69 3.02
N VAL A 146 -4.73 8.02 2.08
CA VAL A 146 -6.12 8.29 1.69
C VAL A 146 -6.91 6.99 1.82
N LEU A 147 -8.03 7.04 2.52
CA LEU A 147 -8.84 5.88 2.86
C LEU A 147 -10.24 6.02 2.26
N GLY A 148 -10.57 5.15 1.32
CA GLY A 148 -11.92 5.02 0.76
C GLY A 148 -12.71 3.92 1.51
N TYR A 149 -13.81 4.28 2.17
CA TYR A 149 -14.70 3.36 2.91
C TYR A 149 -13.96 2.23 3.66
N PRO A 150 -13.01 2.58 4.56
CA PRO A 150 -12.09 1.64 5.14
C PRO A 150 -12.75 0.63 6.07
N VAL A 151 -12.27 -0.60 6.05
CA VAL A 151 -12.37 -1.51 7.20
C VAL A 151 -11.39 -0.98 8.25
N ILE A 152 -11.80 -0.88 9.52
CA ILE A 152 -10.95 -0.32 10.61
C ILE A 152 -10.94 -1.23 11.84
N THR A 153 -12.13 -1.50 12.41
CA THR A 153 -12.28 -2.21 13.68
C THR A 153 -12.50 -3.71 13.49
N SER A 154 -11.91 -4.51 14.36
CA SER A 154 -12.23 -5.93 14.52
C SER A 154 -13.40 -6.16 15.49
N GLY A 155 -13.93 -5.10 16.13
CA GLY A 155 -14.97 -5.17 17.15
C GLY A 155 -16.38 -5.40 16.63
N LYS A 156 -17.39 -4.83 17.32
CA LYS A 156 -18.82 -5.05 17.05
C LYS A 156 -19.23 -4.76 15.59
N PHE A 157 -18.62 -3.76 14.96
CA PHE A 157 -18.96 -3.29 13.61
C PHE A 157 -17.97 -3.78 12.55
N ALA A 158 -17.20 -4.83 12.85
CA ALA A 158 -16.20 -5.39 11.96
C ALA A 158 -16.80 -5.92 10.66
N HIS A 159 -16.08 -5.74 9.57
CA HIS A 159 -16.24 -6.57 8.38
C HIS A 159 -15.55 -7.91 8.64
N ARG A 160 -16.28 -8.86 9.29
CA ARG A 160 -15.73 -10.11 9.83
C ARG A 160 -14.92 -10.90 8.83
N GLY A 161 -15.42 -11.08 7.60
CA GLY A 161 -14.71 -11.83 6.56
C GLY A 161 -13.33 -11.26 6.21
N SER A 162 -13.12 -9.94 6.30
CA SER A 162 -11.78 -9.36 6.11
C SER A 162 -10.83 -9.77 7.23
N PHE A 163 -11.28 -9.75 8.48
CA PHE A 163 -10.44 -10.13 9.62
C PHE A 163 -10.22 -11.64 9.69
N GLU A 164 -11.20 -12.45 9.30
CA GLU A 164 -11.04 -13.92 9.17
C GLU A 164 -9.94 -14.25 8.14
N ASN A 165 -9.96 -13.59 6.97
CA ASN A 165 -8.95 -13.78 5.94
C ASN A 165 -7.57 -13.25 6.36
N LEU A 166 -7.52 -12.12 7.07
CA LEU A 166 -6.25 -11.51 7.49
C LEU A 166 -5.66 -12.19 8.71
N CYS A 167 -6.42 -12.33 9.79
CA CYS A 167 -5.93 -12.71 11.11
C CYS A 167 -6.29 -14.16 11.49
N GLY A 168 -7.30 -14.77 10.84
CA GLY A 168 -7.83 -16.06 11.28
C GLY A 168 -8.36 -16.00 12.70
N ALA A 169 -7.91 -16.92 13.55
CA ALA A 169 -8.27 -17.02 14.97
C ALA A 169 -7.22 -16.38 15.91
N ASP A 170 -6.25 -15.64 15.39
CA ASP A 170 -5.21 -14.99 16.20
C ASP A 170 -5.78 -13.72 16.87
N GLU A 171 -6.20 -13.86 18.13
CA GLU A 171 -6.79 -12.77 18.91
C GLU A 171 -5.82 -11.61 19.13
N ALA A 172 -4.53 -11.87 19.32
CA ALA A 172 -3.54 -10.81 19.51
C ALA A 172 -3.35 -9.99 18.22
N LEU A 173 -3.34 -10.67 17.07
CA LEU A 173 -3.28 -10.00 15.78
C LEU A 173 -4.59 -9.25 15.48
N LEU A 174 -5.75 -9.81 15.81
CA LEU A 174 -7.03 -9.12 15.70
C LEU A 174 -7.04 -7.78 16.45
N GLN A 175 -6.53 -7.76 17.69
CA GLN A 175 -6.39 -6.54 18.47
C GLN A 175 -5.40 -5.56 17.84
N THR A 176 -4.29 -6.05 17.33
CA THR A 176 -3.28 -5.22 16.65
C THR A 176 -3.81 -4.63 15.35
N MET A 177 -4.58 -5.40 14.59
CA MET A 177 -5.16 -4.96 13.32
C MET A 177 -6.49 -4.20 13.49
N SER A 178 -6.96 -3.98 14.72
CA SER A 178 -8.05 -3.06 15.05
C SER A 178 -7.48 -1.65 15.17
N LEU A 179 -7.48 -0.94 14.03
CA LEU A 179 -6.59 0.22 13.80
C LEU A 179 -6.99 1.46 14.61
N GLU A 180 -8.22 1.52 15.11
CA GLU A 180 -8.63 2.54 16.07
C GLU A 180 -7.78 2.53 17.34
N ASN A 181 -7.17 1.39 17.68
CA ASN A 181 -6.28 1.22 18.83
C ASN A 181 -4.83 1.62 18.54
N GLN A 182 -4.48 1.87 17.27
CA GLN A 182 -3.10 2.11 16.83
C GLN A 182 -2.79 3.59 16.58
N VAL A 183 -3.78 4.47 16.71
CA VAL A 183 -3.60 5.91 16.47
C VAL A 183 -2.65 6.49 17.52
N ARG A 184 -1.61 7.15 17.05
CA ARG A 184 -0.57 7.80 17.85
C ARG A 184 -0.47 9.28 17.47
N PRO A 185 -0.04 10.16 18.38
CA PRO A 185 0.25 11.57 18.07
C PRO A 185 1.29 11.73 16.97
#